data_f3d8653d238e7ddedbef3ac147a9dd89
#
_entry.id   f3d8653d238e7ddedbef3ac147a9dd89
#
_cell.length_a   1.000
_cell.length_b   1.000
_cell.length_c   1.000
_cell.angle_alpha   90.00
_cell.angle_beta   90.00
_cell.angle_gamma   90.00
#
_symmetry.space_group_name_H-M   'P 1'
#
loop_
_entity.id
_entity.type
_entity.pdbx_description
1 polymer ?
#
loop_
_entity_poly.entity_id
_entity_poly.type
_entity_poly.pdbx_seq_one_letter_code
_entity_poly.pdbx_strand_id
1 'polypeptide(L)'
;AYGIAMHGIKTILVHRSGSILSQQLDTTGGKLLQKNLESYGIEFKLNTTIEEISGDGIVEKVSFTDGTDVDSNLVVFATGIIPNKALALDSSLECNKGIVVDDFLKTSDDSIFAIGECVEHKGNTYGLVAPLYEQAKVLAKKLADKKTEGYEGSTLSTRLKISGVDLFSAGDYLGDETTEELILLDEKVGIYKKLVIYQDKIIGIVLYGDTADASWYLKLLKEHTDISDLRTKILFGKSALSGDAGHGGNDVNAMSDDEEVCGCNGVCKGDIVNAIKDKDLKSLGDVKGCTKAGASCGSCLGLVEQILVNTLGDEYNAVEEGICSCTDKGHAQIKETIDNGEFETVYDVFKTLDWKTQDGCAKCRPAVNYYLLVKYNDDKYKNDKRSALVNDRMFANIQKDGTYSVVPRIWGGLTSPQELKDIADIAVKYDVPTVKFTGGQRLDMLGIKKEQLAPMWKDLNDCGFVSGQAYAKGLRTVKTCVGNTFCRFGTQDSMNMGVIIEKMTWGSWTPHKYKIAVSGCPRNCAEATIKDFGIIGVDSGWEIHVAGNGGIKVRVTDFLCKVETDEELFEYTKAYMQFYREDAYYLERTAHWIERVGLQYVKDVMFDKEKREHYARAFDESQKSAQ
;
A
#
# COMPACT_ATOMS: atom_id res chain seq x y z
N ALA A 1 -5.57 4.27 -20.18
CA ALA A 1 -6.67 3.57 -20.87
C ALA A 1 -7.35 2.55 -19.94
N TYR A 2 -6.63 1.53 -19.45
CA TYR A 2 -7.23 0.47 -18.62
C TYR A 2 -8.02 1.01 -17.42
N GLY A 3 -7.43 1.91 -16.62
CA GLY A 3 -8.13 2.50 -15.47
C GLY A 3 -9.41 3.25 -15.85
N ILE A 4 -9.45 3.89 -17.02
CA ILE A 4 -10.64 4.59 -17.54
C ILE A 4 -11.71 3.58 -17.97
N ALA A 5 -11.32 2.54 -18.69
CA ALA A 5 -12.23 1.48 -19.13
C ALA A 5 -12.88 0.73 -17.95
N MET A 6 -12.13 0.48 -16.87
CA MET A 6 -12.66 -0.16 -15.65
C MET A 6 -13.73 0.65 -14.92
N HIS A 7 -13.85 1.95 -15.21
CA HIS A 7 -14.96 2.80 -14.76
C HIS A 7 -16.17 2.77 -15.70
N GLY A 8 -16.21 1.85 -16.67
CA GLY A 8 -17.29 1.71 -17.64
C GLY A 8 -17.34 2.82 -18.71
N ILE A 9 -16.24 3.57 -18.86
CA ILE A 9 -16.12 4.64 -19.85
C ILE A 9 -15.61 4.04 -21.15
N LYS A 10 -16.33 4.25 -22.27
CA LYS A 10 -15.86 3.84 -23.59
C LYS A 10 -14.51 4.47 -23.85
N THR A 11 -13.50 3.63 -24.09
CA THR A 11 -12.10 4.05 -24.20
C THR A 11 -11.52 3.58 -25.52
N ILE A 12 -10.95 4.51 -26.27
CA ILE A 12 -10.25 4.25 -27.53
C ILE A 12 -8.77 4.61 -27.33
N LEU A 13 -7.88 3.66 -27.58
CA LEU A 13 -6.43 3.88 -27.55
C LEU A 13 -5.93 4.11 -28.97
N VAL A 14 -5.36 5.29 -29.20
CA VAL A 14 -4.80 5.69 -30.50
C VAL A 14 -3.27 5.52 -30.46
N HIS A 15 -2.71 4.87 -31.46
CA HIS A 15 -1.26 4.68 -31.56
C HIS A 15 -0.76 4.83 -32.99
N ARG A 16 0.36 5.55 -33.15
CA ARG A 16 0.95 5.85 -34.46
C ARG A 16 1.54 4.65 -35.19
N SER A 17 1.89 3.58 -34.48
CA SER A 17 2.41 2.33 -35.05
C SER A 17 1.40 1.20 -34.95
N GLY A 18 1.66 0.11 -35.69
CA GLY A 18 0.79 -1.07 -35.72
C GLY A 18 0.87 -1.99 -34.51
N SER A 19 1.68 -1.66 -33.51
CA SER A 19 1.83 -2.42 -32.29
C SER A 19 1.94 -1.50 -31.08
N ILE A 20 1.27 -1.84 -29.99
CA ILE A 20 1.34 -1.10 -28.73
C ILE A 20 2.60 -1.45 -27.96
N LEU A 21 3.07 -0.54 -27.11
CA LEU A 21 4.32 -0.65 -26.35
C LEU A 21 5.52 -1.09 -27.21
N SER A 22 5.62 -0.58 -28.43
CA SER A 22 6.67 -0.92 -29.40
C SER A 22 8.11 -0.58 -28.95
N GLN A 23 8.26 0.14 -27.82
CA GLN A 23 9.53 0.41 -27.15
C GLN A 23 9.86 -0.63 -26.05
N GLN A 24 8.96 -1.57 -25.76
CA GLN A 24 9.12 -2.59 -24.72
C GLN A 24 8.77 -4.00 -25.21
N LEU A 25 7.97 -4.12 -26.26
CA LEU A 25 7.49 -5.38 -26.80
C LEU A 25 7.76 -5.48 -28.30
N ASP A 26 8.04 -6.68 -28.73
CA ASP A 26 7.94 -7.03 -30.15
C ASP A 26 6.48 -7.18 -30.60
N THR A 27 6.26 -7.47 -31.88
CA THR A 27 4.92 -7.56 -32.46
C THR A 27 4.07 -8.65 -31.79
N THR A 28 4.66 -9.76 -31.38
CA THR A 28 3.94 -10.88 -30.73
C THR A 28 3.48 -10.50 -29.33
N GLY A 29 4.36 -9.96 -28.51
CA GLY A 29 4.02 -9.45 -27.18
C GLY A 29 3.00 -8.32 -27.23
N GLY A 30 3.14 -7.40 -28.20
CA GLY A 30 2.19 -6.32 -28.44
C GLY A 30 0.77 -6.81 -28.79
N LYS A 31 0.63 -7.84 -29.63
CA LYS A 31 -0.65 -8.46 -29.96
C LYS A 31 -1.30 -9.16 -28.77
N LEU A 32 -0.51 -9.87 -27.95
CA LEU A 32 -1.02 -10.50 -26.73
C LEU A 32 -1.58 -9.45 -25.75
N LEU A 33 -0.86 -8.36 -25.56
CA LEU A 33 -1.29 -7.26 -24.73
C LEU A 33 -2.55 -6.58 -25.29
N GLN A 34 -2.59 -6.33 -26.59
CA GLN A 34 -3.76 -5.77 -27.26
C GLN A 34 -5.01 -6.63 -27.03
N LYS A 35 -4.92 -7.94 -27.30
CA LYS A 35 -6.00 -8.89 -27.10
C LYS A 35 -6.48 -8.92 -25.63
N ASN A 36 -5.55 -8.83 -24.70
CA ASN A 36 -5.89 -8.73 -23.27
C ASN A 36 -6.66 -7.44 -22.98
N LEU A 37 -6.21 -6.29 -23.49
CA LEU A 37 -6.87 -5.00 -23.26
C LEU A 37 -8.24 -4.90 -23.97
N GLU A 38 -8.40 -5.51 -25.14
CA GLU A 38 -9.68 -5.63 -25.85
C GLU A 38 -10.71 -6.39 -25.04
N SER A 39 -10.29 -7.41 -24.27
CA SER A 39 -11.17 -8.15 -23.37
C SER A 39 -11.80 -7.29 -22.25
N TYR A 40 -11.19 -6.13 -21.95
CA TYR A 40 -11.72 -5.12 -21.04
C TYR A 40 -12.52 -4.01 -21.74
N GLY A 41 -12.84 -4.18 -23.05
CA GLY A 41 -13.65 -3.23 -23.81
C GLY A 41 -12.88 -2.02 -24.32
N ILE A 42 -11.55 -2.06 -24.38
CA ILE A 42 -10.73 -1.01 -24.97
C ILE A 42 -10.67 -1.21 -26.49
N GLU A 43 -11.09 -0.21 -27.25
CA GLU A 43 -10.97 -0.18 -28.70
C GLU A 43 -9.60 0.36 -29.11
N PHE A 44 -9.06 -0.08 -30.25
CA PHE A 44 -7.76 0.36 -30.75
C PHE A 44 -7.89 1.03 -32.12
N LYS A 45 -7.21 2.17 -32.29
CA LYS A 45 -6.88 2.78 -33.55
C LYS A 45 -5.36 2.81 -33.73
N LEU A 46 -4.86 1.90 -34.53
CA LEU A 46 -3.41 1.76 -34.78
C LEU A 46 -3.05 2.34 -36.16
N ASN A 47 -1.77 2.65 -36.36
CA ASN A 47 -1.22 3.25 -37.58
C ASN A 47 -1.87 4.60 -37.94
N THR A 48 -2.35 5.34 -36.95
CA THR A 48 -2.95 6.65 -37.15
C THR A 48 -2.55 7.61 -36.04
N THR A 49 -2.73 8.91 -36.27
CA THR A 49 -2.52 9.97 -35.28
C THR A 49 -3.71 10.93 -35.30
N ILE A 50 -3.87 11.70 -34.23
CA ILE A 50 -4.86 12.76 -34.17
C ILE A 50 -4.42 13.85 -35.16
N GLU A 51 -5.34 14.25 -36.03
CA GLU A 51 -5.19 15.37 -36.96
C GLU A 51 -5.83 16.64 -36.39
N GLU A 52 -7.06 16.51 -35.86
CA GLU A 52 -7.80 17.65 -35.31
C GLU A 52 -8.64 17.23 -34.10
N ILE A 53 -8.79 18.15 -33.16
CA ILE A 53 -9.72 18.05 -32.05
C ILE A 53 -10.67 19.25 -32.15
N SER A 54 -11.96 19.00 -32.30
CA SER A 54 -12.97 20.02 -32.48
C SER A 54 -14.04 19.99 -31.40
N GLY A 55 -14.71 21.14 -31.20
CA GLY A 55 -15.80 21.35 -30.26
C GLY A 55 -15.93 22.81 -29.83
N ASP A 56 -17.05 23.18 -29.23
CA ASP A 56 -17.30 24.55 -28.76
C ASP A 56 -17.05 24.64 -27.23
N GLY A 57 -15.78 24.92 -26.88
CA GLY A 57 -15.33 25.03 -25.48
C GLY A 57 -15.14 23.70 -24.74
N ILE A 58 -15.68 22.61 -25.28
CA ILE A 58 -15.48 21.23 -24.84
C ILE A 58 -15.12 20.35 -26.03
N VAL A 59 -14.44 19.23 -25.79
CA VAL A 59 -14.14 18.27 -26.86
C VAL A 59 -15.42 17.55 -27.26
N GLU A 60 -15.73 17.57 -28.56
CA GLU A 60 -16.90 16.88 -29.13
C GLU A 60 -16.47 15.80 -30.12
N LYS A 61 -15.40 16.05 -30.89
CA LYS A 61 -14.96 15.19 -31.97
C LYS A 61 -13.45 15.18 -32.12
N VAL A 62 -12.92 14.02 -32.48
CA VAL A 62 -11.50 13.82 -32.84
C VAL A 62 -11.41 13.25 -34.24
N SER A 63 -10.69 13.93 -35.13
CA SER A 63 -10.38 13.47 -36.49
C SER A 63 -8.97 12.90 -36.55
N PHE A 64 -8.79 11.88 -37.38
CA PHE A 64 -7.54 11.15 -37.49
C PHE A 64 -6.96 11.27 -38.91
N THR A 65 -5.63 11.09 -39.00
CA THR A 65 -4.89 11.14 -40.28
C THR A 65 -5.27 10.04 -41.27
N ASP A 66 -6.01 9.03 -40.85
CA ASP A 66 -6.58 7.97 -41.68
C ASP A 66 -7.94 8.39 -42.31
N GLY A 67 -8.39 9.60 -42.06
CA GLY A 67 -9.66 10.15 -42.55
C GLY A 67 -10.89 9.69 -41.76
N THR A 68 -10.73 9.02 -40.63
CA THR A 68 -11.84 8.63 -39.76
C THR A 68 -12.01 9.62 -38.60
N ASP A 69 -13.24 9.64 -38.05
CA ASP A 69 -13.61 10.50 -36.92
C ASP A 69 -14.16 9.67 -35.76
N VAL A 70 -14.08 10.22 -34.54
CA VAL A 70 -14.70 9.67 -33.34
C VAL A 70 -15.27 10.78 -32.48
N ASP A 71 -16.53 10.64 -32.05
CA ASP A 71 -17.11 11.50 -31.03
C ASP A 71 -16.46 11.21 -29.67
N SER A 72 -16.00 12.25 -29.00
CA SER A 72 -15.27 12.14 -27.74
C SER A 72 -15.54 13.30 -26.81
N ASN A 73 -15.66 13.03 -25.52
CA ASN A 73 -15.82 14.06 -24.49
C ASN A 73 -14.52 14.32 -23.71
N LEU A 74 -13.49 13.50 -23.92
CA LEU A 74 -12.20 13.62 -23.24
C LEU A 74 -11.08 13.07 -24.13
N VAL A 75 -10.02 13.84 -24.29
CA VAL A 75 -8.77 13.39 -24.91
C VAL A 75 -7.64 13.46 -23.91
N VAL A 76 -6.88 12.35 -23.77
CA VAL A 76 -5.72 12.24 -22.89
C VAL A 76 -4.48 11.99 -23.73
N PHE A 77 -3.54 12.93 -23.72
CA PHE A 77 -2.23 12.77 -24.37
C PHE A 77 -1.27 12.05 -23.46
N ALA A 78 -0.73 10.93 -23.94
CA ALA A 78 0.30 10.11 -23.28
C ALA A 78 1.41 9.78 -24.28
N THR A 79 1.98 10.81 -24.92
CA THR A 79 2.84 10.71 -26.10
C THR A 79 4.34 10.65 -25.78
N GLY A 80 4.70 10.46 -24.50
CA GLY A 80 6.09 10.41 -24.03
C GLY A 80 6.63 11.75 -23.56
N ILE A 81 7.95 11.84 -23.47
CA ILE A 81 8.68 13.01 -22.97
C ILE A 81 9.69 13.51 -24.00
N ILE A 82 10.03 14.77 -23.89
CA ILE A 82 11.11 15.40 -24.63
C ILE A 82 12.09 15.96 -23.61
N PRO A 83 13.42 15.69 -23.71
CA PRO A 83 14.42 16.25 -22.83
C PRO A 83 14.33 17.77 -22.76
N ASN A 84 14.23 18.32 -21.53
CA ASN A 84 14.24 19.76 -21.34
C ASN A 84 15.69 20.29 -21.40
N LYS A 85 16.02 20.93 -22.49
CA LYS A 85 17.35 21.48 -22.79
C LYS A 85 17.37 22.99 -22.96
N ALA A 86 16.27 23.69 -22.62
CA ALA A 86 16.16 25.13 -22.87
C ALA A 86 17.27 25.93 -22.20
N LEU A 87 17.53 25.71 -20.90
CA LEU A 87 18.58 26.38 -20.17
C LEU A 87 19.98 26.13 -20.77
N ALA A 88 20.24 24.93 -21.26
CA ALA A 88 21.52 24.59 -21.88
C ALA A 88 21.71 25.33 -23.22
N LEU A 89 20.65 25.40 -24.04
CA LEU A 89 20.65 26.17 -25.29
C LEU A 89 20.88 27.66 -25.02
N ASP A 90 20.19 28.24 -24.04
CA ASP A 90 20.37 29.64 -23.64
C ASP A 90 21.80 29.91 -23.12
N SER A 91 22.45 28.88 -22.60
CA SER A 91 23.85 28.93 -22.13
C SER A 91 24.85 28.53 -23.22
N SER A 92 24.44 28.39 -24.47
CA SER A 92 25.28 28.01 -25.61
C SER A 92 25.99 26.66 -25.47
N LEU A 93 25.42 25.74 -24.69
CA LEU A 93 25.93 24.38 -24.61
C LEU A 93 25.49 23.54 -25.82
N GLU A 94 26.30 22.55 -26.18
CA GLU A 94 25.97 21.62 -27.26
C GLU A 94 24.75 20.77 -26.89
N CYS A 95 23.72 20.81 -27.75
CA CYS A 95 22.46 20.07 -27.58
C CYS A 95 22.00 19.47 -28.89
N ASN A 96 21.65 18.17 -28.87
CA ASN A 96 20.94 17.49 -29.97
C ASN A 96 19.51 17.10 -29.49
N LYS A 97 19.25 15.82 -29.27
CA LYS A 97 17.99 15.38 -28.62
C LYS A 97 17.93 15.83 -27.17
N GLY A 98 19.07 15.78 -26.45
CA GLY A 98 19.32 16.26 -25.11
C GLY A 98 20.54 17.15 -25.02
N ILE A 99 21.02 17.42 -23.81
CA ILE A 99 22.31 18.11 -23.54
C ILE A 99 23.42 17.09 -23.79
N VAL A 100 24.30 17.35 -24.74
CA VAL A 100 25.38 16.41 -25.09
C VAL A 100 26.41 16.35 -23.95
N VAL A 101 26.73 15.13 -23.51
CA VAL A 101 27.73 14.90 -22.45
C VAL A 101 28.71 13.80 -22.85
N ASP A 102 29.94 13.90 -22.30
CA ASP A 102 30.96 12.88 -22.42
C ASP A 102 30.77 11.71 -21.44
N ASP A 103 31.70 10.75 -21.42
CA ASP A 103 31.65 9.58 -20.52
C ASP A 103 31.78 9.97 -19.03
N PHE A 104 32.20 11.19 -18.71
CA PHE A 104 32.24 11.72 -17.36
C PHE A 104 31.11 12.70 -17.06
N LEU A 105 30.11 12.76 -17.95
CA LEU A 105 28.91 13.59 -17.84
C LEU A 105 29.20 15.10 -17.87
N LYS A 106 30.34 15.47 -18.48
CA LYS A 106 30.74 16.83 -18.74
C LYS A 106 30.12 17.31 -20.06
N THR A 107 29.62 18.53 -20.08
CA THR A 107 29.06 19.17 -21.27
C THR A 107 30.15 19.73 -22.19
N SER A 108 29.78 20.48 -23.22
CA SER A 108 30.72 21.24 -24.07
C SER A 108 31.47 22.35 -23.31
N ASP A 109 31.06 22.73 -22.09
CA ASP A 109 31.78 23.61 -21.19
C ASP A 109 32.49 22.79 -20.11
N ASP A 110 33.78 23.05 -19.91
CA ASP A 110 34.64 22.29 -18.99
C ASP A 110 34.20 22.38 -17.52
N SER A 111 33.46 23.42 -17.13
CA SER A 111 32.99 23.67 -15.78
C SER A 111 31.57 23.22 -15.51
N ILE A 112 30.87 22.71 -16.56
CA ILE A 112 29.45 22.35 -16.46
C ILE A 112 29.27 20.85 -16.71
N PHE A 113 28.56 20.22 -15.78
CA PHE A 113 28.16 18.82 -15.86
C PHE A 113 26.63 18.73 -15.95
N ALA A 114 26.13 17.70 -16.64
CA ALA A 114 24.71 17.42 -16.71
C ALA A 114 24.42 15.93 -16.51
N ILE A 115 23.36 15.63 -15.76
CA ILE A 115 22.83 14.26 -15.56
C ILE A 115 21.31 14.29 -15.60
N GLY A 116 20.70 13.15 -15.83
CA GLY A 116 19.25 13.01 -15.78
C GLY A 116 18.60 12.83 -17.15
N GLU A 117 17.27 13.00 -17.21
CA GLU A 117 16.50 12.85 -18.45
C GLU A 117 16.80 13.93 -19.50
N CYS A 118 17.43 15.02 -19.10
CA CYS A 118 17.79 16.11 -20.00
C CYS A 118 19.04 15.83 -20.83
N VAL A 119 19.85 14.82 -20.50
CA VAL A 119 21.13 14.57 -21.17
C VAL A 119 21.02 13.60 -22.33
N GLU A 120 21.97 13.76 -23.26
CA GLU A 120 22.24 12.84 -24.36
C GLU A 120 23.70 12.35 -24.25
N HIS A 121 23.86 11.04 -24.08
CA HIS A 121 25.16 10.39 -24.03
C HIS A 121 25.30 9.41 -25.19
N LYS A 122 26.32 9.61 -26.02
CA LYS A 122 26.56 8.77 -27.23
C LYS A 122 25.33 8.62 -28.13
N GLY A 123 24.54 9.69 -28.32
CA GLY A 123 23.32 9.72 -29.12
C GLY A 123 22.05 9.15 -28.45
N ASN A 124 22.16 8.66 -27.21
CA ASN A 124 21.06 8.07 -26.46
C ASN A 124 20.54 9.02 -25.37
N THR A 125 19.22 9.06 -25.19
CA THR A 125 18.53 9.73 -24.09
C THR A 125 17.85 8.69 -23.22
N TYR A 126 17.71 8.98 -21.91
CA TYR A 126 17.24 8.02 -20.92
C TYR A 126 16.00 8.56 -20.21
N GLY A 127 14.86 7.91 -20.37
CA GLY A 127 13.59 8.25 -19.72
C GLY A 127 13.23 7.34 -18.55
N LEU A 128 14.19 6.61 -17.98
CA LEU A 128 14.02 5.72 -16.83
C LEU A 128 14.96 6.11 -15.71
N VAL A 129 14.54 5.88 -14.46
CA VAL A 129 15.26 6.35 -13.26
C VAL A 129 16.59 5.62 -13.03
N ALA A 130 16.68 4.31 -13.33
CA ALA A 130 17.88 3.52 -13.09
C ALA A 130 19.15 4.07 -13.79
N PRO A 131 19.13 4.38 -15.09
CA PRO A 131 20.25 5.03 -15.77
C PRO A 131 20.70 6.33 -15.10
N LEU A 132 19.76 7.11 -14.58
CA LEU A 132 20.07 8.39 -13.96
C LEU A 132 20.89 8.23 -12.67
N TYR A 133 20.61 7.17 -11.89
CA TYR A 133 21.42 6.83 -10.73
C TYR A 133 22.82 6.31 -11.12
N GLU A 134 22.95 5.57 -12.22
CA GLU A 134 24.26 5.16 -12.75
C GLU A 134 25.08 6.38 -13.15
N GLN A 135 24.50 7.33 -13.88
CA GLN A 135 25.11 8.63 -14.20
C GLN A 135 25.54 9.38 -12.93
N ALA A 136 24.64 9.50 -11.95
CA ALA A 136 24.92 10.19 -10.68
C ALA A 136 26.11 9.56 -9.92
N LYS A 137 26.22 8.23 -9.90
CA LYS A 137 27.35 7.51 -9.28
C LYS A 137 28.68 7.83 -9.96
N VAL A 138 28.70 7.87 -11.30
CA VAL A 138 29.90 8.23 -12.07
C VAL A 138 30.30 9.66 -11.80
N LEU A 139 29.37 10.61 -11.91
CA LEU A 139 29.64 12.03 -11.67
C LEU A 139 30.10 12.29 -10.23
N ALA A 140 29.46 11.67 -9.22
CA ALA A 140 29.86 11.81 -7.83
C ALA A 140 31.30 11.35 -7.58
N LYS A 141 31.72 10.22 -8.18
CA LYS A 141 33.11 9.75 -8.11
C LYS A 141 34.07 10.73 -8.79
N LYS A 142 33.69 11.27 -9.97
CA LYS A 142 34.48 12.24 -10.71
C LYS A 142 34.69 13.53 -9.92
N LEU A 143 33.62 14.10 -9.35
CA LEU A 143 33.68 15.34 -8.54
C LEU A 143 34.43 15.14 -7.22
N ALA A 144 34.49 13.93 -6.69
CA ALA A 144 35.24 13.59 -5.48
C ALA A 144 36.69 13.13 -5.75
N ASP A 145 37.20 13.32 -6.97
CA ASP A 145 38.53 12.87 -7.42
C ASP A 145 38.79 11.37 -7.17
N LYS A 146 37.75 10.55 -7.20
CA LYS A 146 37.86 9.10 -7.08
C LYS A 146 37.96 8.46 -8.46
N LYS A 147 38.71 7.35 -8.54
CA LYS A 147 38.83 6.58 -9.79
C LYS A 147 37.45 6.13 -10.28
N THR A 148 37.15 6.41 -11.55
CA THR A 148 35.97 5.91 -12.27
C THR A 148 36.33 5.68 -13.72
N GLU A 149 35.75 4.67 -14.33
CA GLU A 149 35.97 4.32 -15.76
C GLU A 149 35.08 5.15 -16.70
N GLY A 150 34.18 5.93 -16.12
CA GLY A 150 33.20 6.72 -16.88
C GLY A 150 31.84 6.02 -16.98
N TYR A 151 30.91 6.67 -17.64
CA TYR A 151 29.57 6.15 -17.94
C TYR A 151 29.58 5.56 -19.36
N GLU A 152 29.44 4.26 -19.46
CA GLU A 152 29.46 3.56 -20.77
C GLU A 152 28.08 3.48 -21.44
N GLY A 153 27.05 3.92 -20.75
CA GLY A 153 25.63 3.75 -21.09
C GLY A 153 24.95 2.75 -20.16
N SER A 154 23.65 2.67 -20.24
CA SER A 154 22.84 1.75 -19.41
C SER A 154 22.08 0.77 -20.28
N THR A 155 22.10 -0.51 -19.93
CA THR A 155 21.17 -1.49 -20.47
C THR A 155 19.77 -1.17 -19.96
N LEU A 156 18.91 -0.73 -20.88
CA LEU A 156 17.53 -0.43 -20.53
C LEU A 156 16.78 -1.72 -20.19
N SER A 157 16.13 -1.72 -19.05
CA SER A 157 15.19 -2.76 -18.66
C SER A 157 13.89 -2.14 -18.15
N THR A 158 12.79 -2.72 -18.54
CA THR A 158 11.46 -2.23 -18.16
C THR A 158 10.68 -3.37 -17.54
N ARG A 159 10.15 -3.16 -16.32
CA ARG A 159 9.21 -4.05 -15.69
C ARG A 159 7.89 -3.31 -15.51
N LEU A 160 6.82 -3.83 -16.08
CA LEU A 160 5.49 -3.23 -16.03
C LEU A 160 4.47 -4.25 -15.53
N LYS A 161 3.50 -3.77 -14.76
CA LYS A 161 2.28 -4.50 -14.44
C LYS A 161 1.11 -3.78 -15.06
N ILE A 162 0.58 -4.33 -16.14
CA ILE A 162 -0.50 -3.71 -16.92
C ILE A 162 -1.70 -4.64 -16.92
N SER A 163 -2.85 -4.15 -16.46
CA SER A 163 -4.13 -4.87 -16.56
C SER A 163 -4.09 -6.30 -15.99
N GLY A 164 -3.33 -6.50 -14.89
CA GLY A 164 -3.17 -7.81 -14.27
C GLY A 164 -2.13 -8.71 -14.94
N VAL A 165 -1.45 -8.25 -15.99
CA VAL A 165 -0.36 -8.98 -16.65
C VAL A 165 1.00 -8.38 -16.26
N ASP A 166 1.92 -9.24 -15.83
CA ASP A 166 3.30 -8.87 -15.59
C ASP A 166 4.09 -8.94 -16.91
N LEU A 167 4.92 -7.93 -17.14
CA LEU A 167 5.72 -7.77 -18.33
C LEU A 167 7.14 -7.34 -17.98
N PHE A 168 8.13 -7.94 -18.62
CA PHE A 168 9.53 -7.55 -18.52
C PHE A 168 10.18 -7.53 -19.89
N SER A 169 10.98 -6.51 -20.17
CA SER A 169 11.85 -6.48 -21.35
C SER A 169 13.20 -5.84 -21.03
N ALA A 170 14.26 -6.27 -21.70
CA ALA A 170 15.60 -5.71 -21.53
C ALA A 170 16.45 -5.91 -22.78
N GLY A 171 17.41 -5.00 -22.98
CA GLY A 171 18.38 -5.07 -24.06
C GLY A 171 17.77 -4.93 -25.45
N ASP A 172 18.44 -5.48 -26.46
CA ASP A 172 17.96 -5.53 -27.85
C ASP A 172 17.02 -6.72 -28.06
N TYR A 173 15.77 -6.54 -27.67
CA TYR A 173 14.74 -7.59 -27.76
C TYR A 173 14.13 -7.74 -29.14
N LEU A 174 14.43 -6.86 -30.10
CA LEU A 174 13.98 -7.01 -31.48
C LEU A 174 14.88 -7.95 -32.24
N GLY A 175 16.21 -7.78 -32.09
CA GLY A 175 17.20 -8.51 -32.83
C GLY A 175 17.26 -8.10 -34.32
N ASP A 176 18.09 -8.76 -35.08
CA ASP A 176 18.26 -8.58 -36.53
C ASP A 176 18.58 -9.92 -37.21
N GLU A 177 18.94 -9.87 -38.51
CA GLU A 177 19.27 -11.07 -39.32
C GLU A 177 20.51 -11.83 -38.80
N THR A 178 21.34 -11.25 -37.94
CA THR A 178 22.53 -11.86 -37.36
C THR A 178 22.27 -12.52 -36.00
N THR A 179 21.10 -12.31 -35.45
CA THR A 179 20.70 -12.80 -34.13
C THR A 179 19.80 -14.03 -34.21
N GLU A 180 19.77 -14.81 -33.15
CA GLU A 180 18.92 -15.98 -33.02
C GLU A 180 17.86 -15.72 -31.96
N GLU A 181 16.68 -16.29 -32.14
CA GLU A 181 15.56 -16.14 -31.19
C GLU A 181 15.20 -17.49 -30.58
N LEU A 182 15.12 -17.54 -29.24
CA LEU A 182 14.47 -18.63 -28.53
C LEU A 182 13.12 -18.15 -28.05
N ILE A 183 12.06 -18.87 -28.41
CA ILE A 183 10.67 -18.45 -28.13
C ILE A 183 9.91 -19.59 -27.46
N LEU A 184 9.17 -19.23 -26.39
CA LEU A 184 8.12 -20.04 -25.79
C LEU A 184 6.83 -19.22 -25.80
N LEU A 185 5.79 -19.77 -26.43
CA LEU A 185 4.50 -19.10 -26.56
C LEU A 185 3.37 -20.05 -26.17
N ASP A 186 2.54 -19.65 -25.21
CA ASP A 186 1.24 -20.25 -24.88
C ASP A 186 0.17 -19.15 -24.88
N GLU A 187 -0.49 -18.97 -26.01
CA GLU A 187 -1.53 -17.94 -26.16
C GLU A 187 -2.76 -18.20 -25.27
N LYS A 188 -3.04 -19.46 -24.93
CA LYS A 188 -4.22 -19.83 -24.13
C LYS A 188 -4.04 -19.41 -22.67
N VAL A 189 -2.85 -19.63 -22.14
CA VAL A 189 -2.48 -19.24 -20.78
C VAL A 189 -2.03 -17.78 -20.71
N GLY A 190 -1.61 -17.21 -21.84
CA GLY A 190 -1.09 -15.84 -21.92
C GLY A 190 0.36 -15.75 -21.45
N ILE A 191 1.20 -16.70 -21.84
CA ILE A 191 2.64 -16.70 -21.54
C ILE A 191 3.41 -16.54 -22.84
N TYR A 192 4.34 -15.58 -22.86
CA TYR A 192 5.29 -15.40 -23.94
C TYR A 192 6.67 -15.08 -23.37
N LYS A 193 7.67 -15.88 -23.76
CA LYS A 193 9.08 -15.66 -23.41
C LYS A 193 9.88 -15.64 -24.71
N LYS A 194 10.67 -14.61 -24.90
CA LYS A 194 11.61 -14.47 -26.03
C LYS A 194 12.98 -14.08 -25.50
N LEU A 195 14.00 -14.79 -25.90
CA LEU A 195 15.40 -14.45 -25.72
C LEU A 195 16.05 -14.23 -27.07
N VAL A 196 16.67 -13.07 -27.25
CA VAL A 196 17.48 -12.76 -28.43
C VAL A 196 18.94 -13.05 -28.10
N ILE A 197 19.57 -13.82 -28.96
CA ILE A 197 20.91 -14.38 -28.73
C ILE A 197 21.85 -13.96 -29.85
N TYR A 198 23.05 -13.55 -29.48
CA TYR A 198 24.16 -13.29 -30.39
C TYR A 198 25.43 -13.90 -29.82
N GLN A 199 26.11 -14.77 -30.61
CA GLN A 199 27.34 -15.48 -30.19
C GLN A 199 27.19 -16.19 -28.83
N ASP A 200 26.14 -16.99 -28.69
CA ASP A 200 25.77 -17.72 -27.46
C ASP A 200 25.61 -16.86 -26.20
N LYS A 201 25.29 -15.56 -26.36
CA LYS A 201 25.00 -14.63 -25.26
C LYS A 201 23.64 -14.00 -25.45
N ILE A 202 22.91 -13.81 -24.35
CA ILE A 202 21.64 -13.07 -24.37
C ILE A 202 21.95 -11.60 -24.60
N ILE A 203 21.31 -11.00 -25.59
CA ILE A 203 21.38 -9.57 -25.89
C ILE A 203 20.00 -8.88 -25.71
N GLY A 204 18.92 -9.66 -25.74
CA GLY A 204 17.57 -9.14 -25.60
C GLY A 204 16.62 -10.12 -24.90
N ILE A 205 15.65 -9.59 -24.18
CA ILE A 205 14.70 -10.36 -23.36
C ILE A 205 13.32 -9.75 -23.50
N VAL A 206 12.29 -10.58 -23.74
CA VAL A 206 10.87 -10.25 -23.56
C VAL A 206 10.21 -11.35 -22.73
N LEU A 207 9.57 -10.99 -21.63
CA LEU A 207 8.75 -11.89 -20.83
C LEU A 207 7.37 -11.26 -20.67
N TYR A 208 6.32 -12.02 -20.95
CA TYR A 208 4.93 -11.62 -20.83
C TYR A 208 4.15 -12.72 -20.08
N GLY A 209 3.39 -12.34 -19.06
CA GLY A 209 2.63 -13.23 -18.20
C GLY A 209 3.45 -13.88 -17.10
N ASP A 210 4.51 -14.62 -17.44
CA ASP A 210 5.46 -15.18 -16.49
C ASP A 210 6.80 -14.43 -16.53
N THR A 211 7.07 -13.65 -15.49
CA THR A 211 8.28 -12.84 -15.32
C THR A 211 9.14 -13.28 -14.14
N ALA A 212 8.91 -14.48 -13.59
CA ALA A 212 9.61 -14.96 -12.38
C ALA A 212 11.14 -14.95 -12.54
N ASP A 213 11.64 -15.36 -13.69
CA ASP A 213 13.08 -15.46 -13.96
C ASP A 213 13.70 -14.17 -14.55
N ALA A 214 12.96 -13.03 -14.56
CA ALA A 214 13.42 -11.79 -15.19
C ALA A 214 14.79 -11.31 -14.68
N SER A 215 15.00 -11.34 -13.36
CA SER A 215 16.27 -10.92 -12.75
C SER A 215 17.43 -11.82 -13.14
N TRP A 216 17.19 -13.12 -13.23
CA TRP A 216 18.21 -14.08 -13.66
C TRP A 216 18.61 -13.87 -15.13
N TYR A 217 17.64 -13.74 -16.05
CA TYR A 217 17.94 -13.43 -17.44
C TYR A 217 18.65 -12.08 -17.59
N LEU A 218 18.24 -11.06 -16.84
CA LEU A 218 18.90 -9.75 -16.86
C LEU A 218 20.36 -9.83 -16.42
N LYS A 219 20.64 -10.67 -15.41
CA LYS A 219 22.01 -10.93 -14.95
C LYS A 219 22.85 -11.56 -16.07
N LEU A 220 22.34 -12.63 -16.70
CA LEU A 220 23.04 -13.29 -17.84
C LEU A 220 23.31 -12.30 -18.97
N LEU A 221 22.36 -11.41 -19.28
CA LEU A 221 22.51 -10.38 -20.29
C LEU A 221 23.60 -9.37 -19.90
N LYS A 222 23.56 -8.81 -18.69
CA LYS A 222 24.52 -7.80 -18.22
C LYS A 222 25.96 -8.34 -18.09
N GLU A 223 26.11 -9.59 -17.70
CA GLU A 223 27.41 -10.26 -17.54
C GLU A 223 27.92 -10.86 -18.84
N HIS A 224 27.15 -10.75 -19.95
CA HIS A 224 27.46 -11.38 -21.23
C HIS A 224 27.84 -12.86 -21.09
N THR A 225 27.11 -13.59 -20.21
CA THR A 225 27.38 -15.00 -19.92
C THR A 225 27.15 -15.87 -21.15
N ASP A 226 28.08 -16.79 -21.45
CA ASP A 226 27.91 -17.81 -22.46
C ASP A 226 26.82 -18.80 -21.99
N ILE A 227 25.79 -19.00 -22.80
CA ILE A 227 24.65 -19.85 -22.52
C ILE A 227 24.59 -21.14 -23.34
N SER A 228 25.65 -21.50 -24.04
CA SER A 228 25.69 -22.69 -24.90
C SER A 228 25.24 -23.96 -24.18
N ASP A 229 25.72 -24.18 -22.97
CA ASP A 229 25.35 -25.33 -22.12
C ASP A 229 23.91 -25.24 -21.55
N LEU A 230 23.32 -24.04 -21.46
CA LEU A 230 22.01 -23.80 -20.90
C LEU A 230 20.89 -23.79 -21.95
N ARG A 231 21.27 -23.67 -23.23
CA ARG A 231 20.40 -23.36 -24.36
C ARG A 231 19.15 -24.23 -24.46
N THR A 232 19.27 -25.54 -24.20
CA THR A 232 18.18 -26.50 -24.33
C THR A 232 17.08 -26.35 -23.24
N LYS A 233 17.40 -25.73 -22.11
CA LYS A 233 16.50 -25.63 -20.94
C LYS A 233 16.22 -24.18 -20.51
N ILE A 234 16.96 -23.21 -21.07
CA ILE A 234 16.98 -21.84 -20.60
C ILE A 234 15.57 -21.19 -20.57
N LEU A 235 14.71 -21.49 -21.56
CA LEU A 235 13.34 -20.95 -21.63
C LEU A 235 12.41 -21.43 -20.51
N PHE A 236 12.74 -22.58 -19.89
CA PHE A 236 11.95 -23.14 -18.78
C PHE A 236 12.33 -22.55 -17.42
N GLY A 237 13.28 -21.61 -17.41
CA GLY A 237 13.71 -20.88 -16.23
C GLY A 237 14.82 -21.55 -15.42
N LYS A 238 15.31 -20.83 -14.41
CA LYS A 238 16.43 -21.25 -13.56
C LYS A 238 16.17 -22.59 -12.86
N SER A 239 14.95 -22.83 -12.42
CA SER A 239 14.53 -24.05 -11.71
C SER A 239 14.66 -25.32 -12.58
N ALA A 240 14.48 -25.21 -13.89
CA ALA A 240 14.62 -26.35 -14.82
C ALA A 240 16.07 -26.80 -15.01
N LEU A 241 17.03 -25.98 -14.65
CA LEU A 241 18.46 -26.29 -14.73
C LEU A 241 18.96 -27.09 -13.52
N SER A 242 18.34 -26.90 -12.34
CA SER A 242 18.74 -27.57 -11.07
C SER A 242 18.15 -28.98 -10.90
N GLY A 243 17.26 -29.43 -11.79
CA GLY A 243 16.63 -30.75 -11.70
C GLY A 243 15.57 -30.89 -10.59
N ASP A 244 15.29 -29.84 -9.85
CA ASP A 244 14.27 -29.79 -8.79
C ASP A 244 12.95 -29.25 -9.35
N ALA A 245 12.06 -30.15 -9.74
CA ALA A 245 10.69 -29.83 -10.16
C ALA A 245 9.81 -29.59 -8.92
N GLY A 246 9.98 -28.47 -8.24
CA GLY A 246 9.18 -28.18 -7.06
C GLY A 246 9.15 -26.70 -6.70
N HIS A 247 8.00 -26.06 -7.02
CA HIS A 247 7.49 -24.79 -6.49
C HIS A 247 8.40 -23.55 -6.54
N GLY A 248 7.93 -22.56 -7.28
CA GLY A 248 8.52 -21.22 -7.41
C GLY A 248 8.67 -20.46 -6.08
N GLY A 249 9.77 -20.72 -5.39
CA GLY A 249 10.28 -19.90 -4.31
C GLY A 249 11.68 -19.44 -4.68
N ASN A 250 12.00 -18.18 -4.45
CA ASN A 250 13.37 -17.67 -4.56
C ASN A 250 14.27 -18.51 -3.63
N ASP A 251 15.06 -19.41 -4.20
CA ASP A 251 16.06 -20.15 -3.43
C ASP A 251 17.18 -19.20 -3.03
N VAL A 252 17.12 -18.74 -1.79
CA VAL A 252 18.09 -17.83 -1.20
C VAL A 252 19.52 -18.42 -1.21
N ASN A 253 19.66 -19.75 -1.22
CA ASN A 253 20.96 -20.42 -1.30
C ASN A 253 21.61 -20.25 -2.66
N ALA A 254 20.80 -20.16 -3.69
CA ALA A 254 21.27 -20.01 -5.06
C ALA A 254 21.52 -18.54 -5.47
N MET A 255 21.14 -17.57 -4.63
CA MET A 255 21.43 -16.15 -4.85
C MET A 255 22.91 -15.85 -4.62
N SER A 256 23.53 -15.06 -5.51
CA SER A 256 24.90 -14.57 -5.28
C SER A 256 24.93 -13.43 -4.25
N ASP A 257 26.06 -13.21 -3.60
CA ASP A 257 26.20 -12.18 -2.55
C ASP A 257 26.05 -10.75 -3.09
N ASP A 258 26.35 -10.51 -4.37
CA ASP A 258 26.18 -9.24 -5.06
C ASP A 258 24.77 -9.05 -5.64
N GLU A 259 23.87 -10.03 -5.51
CA GLU A 259 22.50 -9.93 -5.98
C GLU A 259 21.69 -8.95 -5.12
N GLU A 260 21.07 -7.95 -5.78
CA GLU A 260 20.30 -6.91 -5.11
C GLU A 260 19.00 -7.48 -4.51
N VAL A 261 18.85 -7.32 -3.20
CA VAL A 261 17.67 -7.72 -2.42
C VAL A 261 16.71 -6.55 -2.21
N CYS A 262 17.24 -5.37 -1.95
CA CYS A 262 16.47 -4.17 -1.70
C CYS A 262 16.81 -3.06 -2.69
N GLY A 263 16.07 -2.99 -3.81
CA GLY A 263 16.27 -1.98 -4.84
C GLY A 263 16.03 -0.53 -4.39
N CYS A 264 15.17 -0.32 -3.36
CA CYS A 264 14.93 1.02 -2.83
C CYS A 264 16.13 1.60 -2.07
N ASN A 265 16.97 0.75 -1.49
CA ASN A 265 18.11 1.17 -0.65
C ASN A 265 19.45 0.60 -1.17
N GLY A 266 19.46 -0.08 -2.33
CA GLY A 266 20.65 -0.62 -2.97
C GLY A 266 21.40 -1.64 -2.10
N VAL A 267 20.66 -2.54 -1.38
CA VAL A 267 21.26 -3.52 -0.46
C VAL A 267 21.29 -4.89 -1.13
N CYS A 268 22.47 -5.48 -1.22
CA CYS A 268 22.70 -6.81 -1.79
C CYS A 268 22.58 -7.90 -0.72
N LYS A 269 22.45 -9.17 -1.16
CA LYS A 269 22.43 -10.34 -0.26
C LYS A 269 23.65 -10.38 0.65
N GLY A 270 24.85 -10.17 0.10
CA GLY A 270 26.10 -10.16 0.85
C GLY A 270 26.13 -9.11 1.96
N ASP A 271 25.60 -7.91 1.72
CA ASP A 271 25.49 -6.86 2.73
C ASP A 271 24.65 -7.34 3.92
N ILE A 272 23.55 -8.04 3.64
CA ILE A 272 22.66 -8.59 4.66
C ILE A 272 23.35 -9.73 5.42
N VAL A 273 23.93 -10.70 4.71
CA VAL A 273 24.63 -11.85 5.32
C VAL A 273 25.81 -11.40 6.19
N ASN A 274 26.62 -10.46 5.69
CA ASN A 274 27.74 -9.91 6.46
C ASN A 274 27.26 -9.17 7.70
N ALA A 275 26.22 -8.34 7.57
CA ALA A 275 25.64 -7.63 8.71
C ALA A 275 25.11 -8.61 9.77
N ILE A 276 24.46 -9.70 9.37
CA ILE A 276 23.97 -10.75 10.29
C ILE A 276 25.13 -11.37 11.04
N LYS A 277 26.20 -11.77 10.35
CA LYS A 277 27.35 -12.45 10.94
C LYS A 277 28.22 -11.51 11.80
N ASP A 278 28.56 -10.32 11.28
CA ASP A 278 29.49 -9.40 11.93
C ASP A 278 28.89 -8.75 13.19
N LYS A 279 27.57 -8.59 13.23
CA LYS A 279 26.86 -7.90 14.32
C LYS A 279 25.94 -8.80 15.13
N ASP A 280 25.99 -10.11 14.89
CA ASP A 280 25.15 -11.12 15.55
C ASP A 280 23.66 -10.77 15.54
N LEU A 281 23.15 -10.35 14.36
CA LEU A 281 21.75 -9.95 14.22
C LEU A 281 20.85 -11.19 14.22
N LYS A 282 19.85 -11.22 15.12
CA LYS A 282 18.98 -12.38 15.30
C LYS A 282 17.54 -12.15 14.80
N SER A 283 17.14 -10.91 14.52
CA SER A 283 15.78 -10.57 14.11
C SER A 283 15.73 -9.81 12.80
N LEU A 284 14.59 -9.89 12.11
CA LEU A 284 14.31 -9.11 10.90
C LEU A 284 14.38 -7.59 11.17
N GLY A 285 13.98 -7.15 12.38
CA GLY A 285 14.07 -5.78 12.82
C GLY A 285 15.50 -5.26 12.95
N ASP A 286 16.40 -6.10 13.47
CA ASP A 286 17.83 -5.79 13.60
C ASP A 286 18.47 -5.66 12.21
N VAL A 287 18.19 -6.61 11.30
CA VAL A 287 18.67 -6.57 9.92
C VAL A 287 18.18 -5.31 9.22
N LYS A 288 16.89 -4.99 9.30
CA LYS A 288 16.30 -3.78 8.76
C LYS A 288 16.92 -2.51 9.36
N GLY A 289 17.13 -2.48 10.67
CA GLY A 289 17.74 -1.36 11.39
C GLY A 289 19.18 -1.10 10.93
N CYS A 290 19.93 -2.17 10.71
CA CYS A 290 21.34 -2.13 10.34
C CYS A 290 21.57 -1.86 8.86
N THR A 291 20.91 -2.61 7.96
CA THR A 291 21.16 -2.59 6.50
C THR A 291 20.24 -1.65 5.73
N LYS A 292 19.12 -1.23 6.33
CA LYS A 292 18.00 -0.53 5.69
C LYS A 292 17.23 -1.36 4.66
N ALA A 293 17.54 -2.63 4.47
CA ALA A 293 16.73 -3.52 3.64
C ALA A 293 15.30 -3.59 4.19
N GLY A 294 14.30 -3.38 3.34
CA GLY A 294 12.88 -3.35 3.72
C GLY A 294 12.44 -2.10 4.49
N ALA A 295 13.30 -1.09 4.67
CA ALA A 295 12.96 0.12 5.43
C ALA A 295 12.07 1.11 4.67
N SER A 296 12.07 1.08 3.34
CA SER A 296 11.32 1.99 2.47
C SER A 296 9.96 1.39 2.05
N CYS A 297 9.88 0.63 0.98
CA CYS A 297 8.62 0.06 0.47
C CYS A 297 8.20 -1.25 1.18
N GLY A 298 9.14 -1.97 1.79
CA GLY A 298 8.89 -3.23 2.50
C GLY A 298 8.72 -4.47 1.60
N SER A 299 8.76 -4.34 0.28
CA SER A 299 8.51 -5.45 -0.66
C SER A 299 9.52 -6.59 -0.56
N CYS A 300 10.75 -6.29 -0.12
CA CYS A 300 11.81 -7.28 0.03
C CYS A 300 11.85 -7.97 1.41
N LEU A 301 10.96 -7.63 2.35
CA LEU A 301 11.01 -8.16 3.72
C LEU A 301 10.95 -9.68 3.78
N GLY A 302 10.10 -10.33 2.98
CA GLY A 302 10.02 -11.78 2.92
C GLY A 302 11.33 -12.43 2.44
N LEU A 303 12.03 -11.80 1.50
CA LEU A 303 13.33 -12.27 1.02
C LEU A 303 14.44 -12.03 2.05
N VAL A 304 14.41 -10.88 2.74
CA VAL A 304 15.34 -10.58 3.86
C VAL A 304 15.18 -11.59 4.99
N GLU A 305 13.95 -11.96 5.32
CA GLU A 305 13.65 -12.97 6.33
C GLU A 305 14.19 -14.35 5.92
N GLN A 306 14.00 -14.76 4.66
CA GLN A 306 14.58 -16.01 4.15
C GLN A 306 16.11 -16.01 4.21
N ILE A 307 16.76 -14.87 3.90
CA ILE A 307 18.22 -14.73 4.04
C ILE A 307 18.64 -14.87 5.52
N LEU A 308 17.91 -14.26 6.44
CA LEU A 308 18.16 -14.35 7.86
C LEU A 308 18.05 -15.80 8.37
N VAL A 309 16.92 -16.46 8.05
CA VAL A 309 16.67 -17.88 8.38
C VAL A 309 17.80 -18.75 7.85
N ASN A 310 18.17 -18.55 6.60
CA ASN A 310 19.17 -19.35 5.92
C ASN A 310 20.61 -19.12 6.46
N THR A 311 20.89 -17.88 6.89
CA THR A 311 22.20 -17.51 7.43
C THR A 311 22.40 -18.05 8.86
N LEU A 312 21.34 -18.08 9.66
CA LEU A 312 21.37 -18.56 11.04
C LEU A 312 21.12 -20.08 11.17
N GLY A 313 20.47 -20.70 10.17
CA GLY A 313 20.16 -22.13 10.19
C GLY A 313 19.40 -22.52 11.46
N ASP A 314 19.89 -23.57 12.16
CA ASP A 314 19.29 -24.06 13.41
C ASP A 314 19.38 -23.06 14.59
N GLU A 315 20.20 -22.00 14.46
CA GLU A 315 20.26 -20.91 15.44
C GLU A 315 19.13 -19.90 15.24
N TYR A 316 18.43 -19.93 14.09
CA TYR A 316 17.22 -19.15 13.89
C TYR A 316 16.08 -19.76 14.69
N ASN A 317 15.97 -19.33 15.93
CA ASN A 317 14.68 -19.41 16.58
C ASN A 317 13.86 -18.22 16.06
N ALA A 318 12.65 -18.45 15.57
CA ALA A 318 11.69 -17.39 15.34
C ALA A 318 11.40 -16.73 16.71
N VAL A 319 12.32 -15.89 17.16
CA VAL A 319 12.13 -15.06 18.35
C VAL A 319 11.08 -14.06 17.95
N GLU A 320 9.88 -14.26 18.43
CA GLU A 320 8.86 -13.22 18.38
C GLU A 320 9.51 -11.96 18.95
N GLU A 321 9.65 -10.91 18.12
CA GLU A 321 10.30 -9.67 18.59
C GLU A 321 9.59 -9.22 19.86
N GLY A 322 10.35 -8.97 20.92
CA GLY A 322 9.79 -8.41 22.14
C GLY A 322 9.03 -7.12 21.83
N ILE A 323 7.87 -6.93 22.44
CA ILE A 323 6.99 -5.75 22.15
C ILE A 323 7.69 -4.41 22.36
N CYS A 324 8.81 -4.40 23.05
CA CYS A 324 9.67 -3.23 23.26
C CYS A 324 11.05 -3.63 23.80
N SER A 325 11.95 -2.66 23.95
CA SER A 325 13.29 -2.90 24.53
C SER A 325 13.31 -3.34 26.01
N CYS A 326 12.16 -3.25 26.71
CA CYS A 326 12.05 -3.67 28.12
C CYS A 326 11.88 -5.18 28.29
N THR A 327 11.63 -5.92 27.23
CA THR A 327 11.38 -7.37 27.27
C THR A 327 11.75 -8.01 25.94
N ASP A 328 12.04 -9.29 25.99
CA ASP A 328 12.19 -10.18 24.84
C ASP A 328 10.89 -10.93 24.50
N LYS A 329 9.81 -10.70 25.27
CA LYS A 329 8.53 -11.37 25.10
C LYS A 329 7.69 -10.68 24.03
N GLY A 330 7.18 -11.47 23.09
CA GLY A 330 6.23 -11.03 22.05
C GLY A 330 4.80 -10.95 22.54
N HIS A 331 3.91 -10.46 21.68
CA HIS A 331 2.49 -10.31 22.00
C HIS A 331 1.81 -11.65 22.33
N ALA A 332 2.12 -12.72 21.58
CA ALA A 332 1.54 -14.06 21.80
C ALA A 332 1.88 -14.59 23.18
N GLN A 333 3.16 -14.56 23.55
CA GLN A 333 3.63 -15.08 24.84
C GLN A 333 3.06 -14.28 26.03
N ILE A 334 2.96 -12.96 25.91
CA ILE A 334 2.38 -12.11 26.95
C ILE A 334 0.90 -12.45 27.12
N LYS A 335 0.16 -12.56 26.01
CA LYS A 335 -1.27 -12.90 26.02
C LYS A 335 -1.48 -14.29 26.62
N GLU A 336 -0.77 -15.30 26.18
CA GLU A 336 -0.84 -16.66 26.71
C GLU A 336 -0.56 -16.69 28.22
N THR A 337 0.46 -15.95 28.69
CA THR A 337 0.77 -15.88 30.13
C THR A 337 -0.39 -15.25 30.91
N ILE A 338 -0.98 -14.17 30.36
CA ILE A 338 -2.12 -13.52 31.02
C ILE A 338 -3.33 -14.44 31.02
N ASP A 339 -3.62 -15.14 29.91
CA ASP A 339 -4.78 -16.03 29.80
C ASP A 339 -4.69 -17.21 30.78
N ASN A 340 -3.48 -17.74 31.04
CA ASN A 340 -3.24 -18.88 31.90
C ASN A 340 -2.94 -18.54 33.38
N GLY A 341 -2.67 -17.27 33.70
CA GLY A 341 -2.33 -16.81 35.06
C GLY A 341 -3.44 -15.94 35.67
N GLU A 342 -3.31 -15.58 36.94
CA GLU A 342 -4.12 -14.59 37.62
C GLU A 342 -3.26 -13.38 38.02
N PHE A 343 -3.67 -12.19 37.60
CA PHE A 343 -2.91 -10.95 37.79
C PHE A 343 -3.82 -9.83 38.22
N GLU A 344 -3.39 -9.07 39.23
CA GLU A 344 -4.15 -7.89 39.70
C GLU A 344 -3.63 -6.59 39.09
N THR A 345 -2.36 -6.57 38.67
CA THR A 345 -1.71 -5.38 38.13
C THR A 345 -0.82 -5.68 36.92
N VAL A 346 -0.52 -4.65 36.13
CA VAL A 346 0.45 -4.71 35.03
C VAL A 346 1.83 -5.17 35.54
N TYR A 347 2.18 -4.79 36.78
CA TYR A 347 3.49 -5.12 37.38
C TYR A 347 3.62 -6.58 37.78
N ASP A 348 2.52 -7.26 38.10
CA ASP A 348 2.53 -8.69 38.37
C ASP A 348 2.91 -9.48 37.12
N VAL A 349 2.39 -9.05 35.95
CA VAL A 349 2.77 -9.63 34.64
C VAL A 349 4.24 -9.37 34.34
N PHE A 350 4.73 -8.14 34.57
CA PHE A 350 6.13 -7.80 34.36
C PHE A 350 7.05 -8.66 35.21
N LYS A 351 6.71 -8.89 36.47
CA LYS A 351 7.47 -9.72 37.39
C LYS A 351 7.47 -11.18 36.96
N THR A 352 6.34 -11.71 36.54
CA THR A 352 6.22 -13.12 36.12
C THR A 352 6.99 -13.40 34.83
N LEU A 353 7.10 -12.42 33.93
CA LEU A 353 7.80 -12.56 32.65
C LEU A 353 9.24 -12.00 32.64
N ASP A 354 9.81 -11.75 33.82
CA ASP A 354 11.18 -11.23 33.99
C ASP A 354 11.47 -9.98 33.12
N TRP A 355 10.61 -8.95 33.25
CA TRP A 355 10.84 -7.69 32.56
C TRP A 355 12.15 -7.04 32.95
N LYS A 356 12.95 -6.56 31.98
CA LYS A 356 14.25 -5.91 32.22
C LYS A 356 14.15 -4.62 33.06
N THR A 357 12.95 -4.01 33.09
CA THR A 357 12.66 -2.79 33.84
C THR A 357 11.38 -2.96 34.66
N GLN A 358 11.43 -2.61 35.95
CA GLN A 358 10.26 -2.77 36.86
C GLN A 358 9.04 -1.97 36.41
N ASP A 359 9.24 -0.77 35.85
CA ASP A 359 8.15 0.15 35.48
C ASP A 359 7.67 0.00 34.03
N GLY A 360 8.36 -0.79 33.21
CA GLY A 360 8.07 -0.88 31.77
C GLY A 360 8.22 0.49 31.06
N CYS A 361 7.61 0.60 29.88
CA CYS A 361 7.65 1.84 29.07
C CYS A 361 6.26 2.20 28.51
N ALA A 362 6.20 3.31 27.77
CA ALA A 362 4.98 3.78 27.11
C ALA A 362 4.43 2.87 25.99
N LYS A 363 5.13 1.77 25.67
CA LYS A 363 4.65 0.75 24.73
C LYS A 363 4.09 -0.47 25.47
N CYS A 364 4.87 -1.06 26.38
CA CYS A 364 4.51 -2.31 27.04
C CYS A 364 3.42 -2.15 28.12
N ARG A 365 3.44 -1.05 28.88
CA ARG A 365 2.38 -0.83 29.88
C ARG A 365 0.98 -0.82 29.25
N PRO A 366 0.71 -0.03 28.20
CA PRO A 366 -0.61 -0.06 27.56
C PRO A 366 -0.95 -1.41 26.94
N ALA A 367 0.05 -2.15 26.41
CA ALA A 367 -0.21 -3.46 25.83
C ALA A 367 -0.64 -4.50 26.87
N VAL A 368 0.09 -4.57 28.00
CA VAL A 368 -0.25 -5.49 29.09
C VAL A 368 -1.57 -5.08 29.76
N ASN A 369 -1.77 -3.77 30.00
CA ASN A 369 -3.05 -3.25 30.49
C ASN A 369 -4.22 -3.64 29.59
N TYR A 370 -4.01 -3.56 28.26
CA TYR A 370 -5.01 -3.95 27.28
C TYR A 370 -5.40 -5.44 27.43
N TYR A 371 -4.42 -6.36 27.51
CA TYR A 371 -4.70 -7.79 27.65
C TYR A 371 -5.36 -8.14 29.00
N LEU A 372 -4.99 -7.45 30.06
CA LEU A 372 -5.67 -7.61 31.36
C LEU A 372 -7.13 -7.14 31.31
N LEU A 373 -7.41 -6.02 30.64
CA LEU A 373 -8.78 -5.55 30.43
C LEU A 373 -9.60 -6.52 29.56
N VAL A 374 -9.00 -7.11 28.54
CA VAL A 374 -9.65 -8.16 27.72
C VAL A 374 -10.06 -9.36 28.59
N LYS A 375 -9.16 -9.82 29.47
CA LYS A 375 -9.41 -11.01 30.29
C LYS A 375 -10.42 -10.76 31.42
N TYR A 376 -10.27 -9.68 32.18
CA TYR A 376 -10.96 -9.49 33.46
C TYR A 376 -12.21 -8.62 33.42
N ASN A 377 -12.47 -7.94 32.34
CA ASN A 377 -13.69 -7.17 32.08
C ASN A 377 -14.15 -6.34 33.28
N ASP A 378 -13.26 -5.49 33.84
CA ASP A 378 -13.44 -4.49 34.93
C ASP A 378 -13.77 -5.02 36.35
N ASP A 379 -14.26 -6.23 36.52
CA ASP A 379 -14.68 -6.70 37.86
C ASP A 379 -13.53 -7.07 38.79
N LYS A 380 -12.42 -7.57 38.25
CA LYS A 380 -11.23 -8.02 38.98
C LYS A 380 -9.99 -7.17 38.77
N TYR A 381 -9.95 -6.40 37.69
CA TYR A 381 -8.81 -5.59 37.30
C TYR A 381 -9.19 -4.12 37.21
N LYS A 382 -8.56 -3.29 38.03
CA LYS A 382 -8.71 -1.83 37.94
C LYS A 382 -7.77 -1.28 36.87
N ASN A 383 -8.34 -0.71 35.80
CA ASN A 383 -7.60 -0.07 34.73
C ASN A 383 -6.51 0.88 35.29
N ASP A 384 -5.24 0.57 35.01
CA ASP A 384 -4.13 1.42 35.44
C ASP A 384 -4.07 2.69 34.58
N LYS A 385 -4.51 3.81 35.16
CA LYS A 385 -4.52 5.14 34.48
C LYS A 385 -3.15 5.57 33.95
N ARG A 386 -2.04 5.06 34.49
CA ARG A 386 -0.69 5.33 33.99
C ARG A 386 -0.35 4.50 32.74
N SER A 387 -1.11 3.45 32.51
CA SER A 387 -1.01 2.55 31.36
C SER A 387 -2.12 2.78 30.35
N ALA A 388 -2.51 4.06 30.18
CA ALA A 388 -3.59 4.47 29.29
C ALA A 388 -3.50 3.85 27.91
N LEU A 389 -4.60 3.30 27.42
CA LEU A 389 -4.72 2.73 26.08
C LEU A 389 -4.64 3.83 25.03
N VAL A 390 -4.35 3.46 23.79
CA VAL A 390 -4.34 4.42 22.67
C VAL A 390 -5.71 5.06 22.42
N ASN A 391 -6.79 4.44 22.93
CA ASN A 391 -8.15 4.96 22.88
C ASN A 391 -8.42 6.01 23.98
N ASP A 392 -7.63 6.04 25.06
CA ASP A 392 -7.86 6.84 26.26
C ASP A 392 -7.37 8.29 26.12
N ARG A 393 -7.06 8.73 24.93
CA ARG A 393 -6.78 10.15 24.70
C ARG A 393 -8.07 10.94 24.82
N MET A 394 -8.48 11.14 26.05
CA MET A 394 -9.79 11.70 26.37
C MET A 394 -9.87 13.22 26.22
N PHE A 395 -8.77 13.93 25.97
CA PHE A 395 -8.84 15.36 26.25
C PHE A 395 -8.65 16.29 25.07
N ALA A 396 -7.78 16.02 24.14
CA ALA A 396 -7.60 16.90 22.99
C ALA A 396 -6.69 16.33 21.91
N ASN A 397 -6.89 16.79 20.67
CA ASN A 397 -5.97 16.52 19.57
C ASN A 397 -4.91 17.63 19.53
N ILE A 398 -3.66 17.31 19.88
CA ILE A 398 -2.54 18.24 19.81
C ILE A 398 -2.11 18.38 18.35
N GLN A 399 -1.99 19.62 17.88
CA GLN A 399 -1.54 19.98 16.54
C GLN A 399 -0.03 20.26 16.50
N LYS A 400 0.55 20.33 15.30
CA LYS A 400 1.99 20.48 15.11
C LYS A 400 2.56 21.79 15.71
N ASP A 401 1.76 22.84 15.72
CA ASP A 401 2.08 24.17 16.25
C ASP A 401 1.87 24.31 17.76
N GLY A 402 1.47 23.23 18.45
CA GLY A 402 1.16 23.22 19.87
C GLY A 402 -0.27 23.65 20.24
N THR A 403 -1.05 24.06 19.26
CA THR A 403 -2.51 24.29 19.45
C THR A 403 -3.28 22.96 19.47
N TYR A 404 -4.59 23.04 19.57
CA TYR A 404 -5.48 21.88 19.67
C TYR A 404 -6.56 21.94 18.62
N SER A 405 -7.15 20.78 18.28
CA SER A 405 -8.41 20.73 17.56
C SER A 405 -9.54 20.21 18.45
N VAL A 406 -10.72 20.79 18.29
CA VAL A 406 -11.96 20.36 18.94
C VAL A 406 -12.91 19.82 17.89
N VAL A 407 -13.42 18.61 18.12
CA VAL A 407 -14.24 17.88 17.16
C VAL A 407 -15.55 17.49 17.83
N PRO A 408 -16.63 18.26 17.66
CA PRO A 408 -17.95 17.86 18.13
C PRO A 408 -18.38 16.57 17.44
N ARG A 409 -19.04 15.67 18.16
CA ARG A 409 -19.55 14.44 17.60
C ARG A 409 -20.76 14.71 16.73
N ILE A 410 -20.68 14.29 15.47
CA ILE A 410 -21.73 14.35 14.48
C ILE A 410 -22.04 12.90 14.08
N TRP A 411 -23.15 12.37 14.64
CA TRP A 411 -23.51 10.95 14.51
C TRP A 411 -23.80 10.56 13.06
N GLY A 412 -23.10 9.56 12.53
CA GLY A 412 -23.24 9.13 11.14
C GLY A 412 -22.90 10.21 10.11
N GLY A 413 -22.28 11.31 10.52
CA GLY A 413 -22.04 12.47 9.68
C GLY A 413 -23.30 13.32 9.41
N LEU A 414 -24.40 13.09 10.14
CA LEU A 414 -25.65 13.83 10.02
C LEU A 414 -25.71 14.97 11.03
N THR A 415 -26.10 16.15 10.58
CA THR A 415 -26.31 17.33 11.42
C THR A 415 -27.50 18.13 10.92
N SER A 416 -28.10 18.93 11.80
CA SER A 416 -29.18 19.85 11.48
C SER A 416 -28.66 21.26 11.19
N PRO A 417 -29.45 22.12 10.51
CA PRO A 417 -29.09 23.53 10.34
C PRO A 417 -28.87 24.26 11.66
N GLN A 418 -29.62 23.90 12.73
CA GLN A 418 -29.46 24.50 14.05
C GLN A 418 -28.12 24.06 14.68
N GLU A 419 -27.78 22.78 14.66
CA GLU A 419 -26.52 22.28 15.18
C GLU A 419 -25.32 22.91 14.45
N LEU A 420 -25.39 23.10 13.12
CA LEU A 420 -24.36 23.83 12.36
C LEU A 420 -24.22 25.28 12.81
N LYS A 421 -25.35 25.93 13.14
CA LYS A 421 -25.34 27.29 13.67
C LYS A 421 -24.71 27.34 15.04
N ASP A 422 -25.06 26.42 15.95
CA ASP A 422 -24.51 26.35 17.29
C ASP A 422 -22.99 26.14 17.28
N ILE A 423 -22.49 25.26 16.39
CA ILE A 423 -21.05 25.07 16.17
C ILE A 423 -20.40 26.36 15.66
N ALA A 424 -21.05 27.07 14.71
CA ALA A 424 -20.53 28.32 14.16
C ALA A 424 -20.48 29.42 15.22
N ASP A 425 -21.52 29.57 16.02
CA ASP A 425 -21.58 30.56 17.09
C ASP A 425 -20.51 30.31 18.16
N ILE A 426 -20.28 29.03 18.53
CA ILE A 426 -19.20 28.63 19.45
C ILE A 426 -17.82 28.90 18.80
N ALA A 427 -17.63 28.59 17.52
CA ALA A 427 -16.37 28.85 16.82
C ALA A 427 -16.05 30.36 16.80
N VAL A 428 -17.05 31.21 16.56
CA VAL A 428 -16.91 32.68 16.61
C VAL A 428 -16.60 33.15 18.04
N LYS A 429 -17.30 32.64 19.05
CA LYS A 429 -17.11 32.99 20.48
C LYS A 429 -15.67 32.79 20.95
N TYR A 430 -14.99 31.73 20.43
CA TYR A 430 -13.64 31.35 20.82
C TYR A 430 -12.57 31.79 19.83
N ASP A 431 -12.90 32.63 18.85
CA ASP A 431 -11.97 33.10 17.79
C ASP A 431 -11.28 31.94 17.07
N VAL A 432 -12.02 30.87 16.74
CA VAL A 432 -11.45 29.71 16.06
C VAL A 432 -10.94 30.11 14.66
N PRO A 433 -9.63 30.00 14.38
CA PRO A 433 -9.08 30.51 13.14
C PRO A 433 -9.49 29.71 11.91
N THR A 434 -9.83 28.43 12.06
CA THR A 434 -10.19 27.57 10.93
C THR A 434 -11.14 26.46 11.36
N VAL A 435 -12.20 26.26 10.58
CA VAL A 435 -13.12 25.13 10.68
C VAL A 435 -13.00 24.31 9.41
N LYS A 436 -12.83 22.99 9.53
CA LYS A 436 -12.59 22.08 8.40
C LYS A 436 -13.53 20.89 8.41
N PHE A 437 -14.23 20.67 7.28
CA PHE A 437 -14.88 19.40 7.02
C PHE A 437 -13.83 18.36 6.61
N THR A 438 -13.79 17.23 7.28
CA THR A 438 -12.82 16.16 7.03
C THR A 438 -13.41 15.06 6.16
N GLY A 439 -12.56 14.28 5.50
CA GLY A 439 -12.99 13.13 4.69
C GLY A 439 -13.73 12.03 5.49
N GLY A 440 -13.71 12.10 6.82
CA GLY A 440 -14.48 11.21 7.71
C GLY A 440 -15.82 11.80 8.15
N GLN A 441 -16.35 12.78 7.43
CA GLN A 441 -17.63 13.46 7.76
C GLN A 441 -17.66 14.06 9.15
N ARG A 442 -16.59 14.73 9.54
CA ARG A 442 -16.45 15.43 10.80
C ARG A 442 -16.10 16.87 10.55
N LEU A 443 -16.47 17.70 11.49
CA LEU A 443 -16.11 19.10 11.51
C LEU A 443 -15.03 19.29 12.57
N ASP A 444 -13.85 19.72 12.15
CA ASP A 444 -12.71 19.99 13.02
C ASP A 444 -12.56 21.51 13.20
N MET A 445 -12.60 21.99 14.44
CA MET A 445 -12.23 23.35 14.82
C MET A 445 -10.75 23.36 15.18
N LEU A 446 -9.93 24.08 14.41
CA LEU A 446 -8.48 24.04 14.45
C LEU A 446 -7.90 25.31 15.08
N GLY A 447 -6.71 25.23 15.71
CA GLY A 447 -5.99 26.37 16.26
C GLY A 447 -6.47 26.80 17.65
N ILE A 448 -7.11 25.90 18.41
CA ILE A 448 -7.63 26.18 19.74
C ILE A 448 -6.49 26.22 20.76
N LYS A 449 -6.49 27.23 21.65
CA LYS A 449 -5.54 27.31 22.76
C LYS A 449 -5.96 26.38 23.90
N LYS A 450 -4.99 25.90 24.68
CA LYS A 450 -5.22 24.94 25.77
C LYS A 450 -6.27 25.40 26.77
N GLU A 451 -6.20 26.66 27.16
CA GLU A 451 -7.10 27.29 28.12
C GLU A 451 -8.56 27.42 27.63
N GLN A 452 -8.76 27.38 26.31
CA GLN A 452 -10.10 27.44 25.70
C GLN A 452 -10.81 26.09 25.65
N LEU A 453 -10.09 24.97 25.83
CA LEU A 453 -10.64 23.62 25.65
C LEU A 453 -11.81 23.33 26.57
N ALA A 454 -11.63 23.46 27.87
CA ALA A 454 -12.67 23.10 28.86
C ALA A 454 -13.95 23.95 28.72
N PRO A 455 -13.87 25.28 28.60
CA PRO A 455 -15.08 26.09 28.41
C PRO A 455 -15.74 25.81 27.04
N MET A 456 -14.97 25.54 25.98
CA MET A 456 -15.52 25.21 24.67
C MET A 456 -16.22 23.84 24.66
N TRP A 457 -15.66 22.84 25.34
CA TRP A 457 -16.34 21.54 25.53
C TRP A 457 -17.63 21.69 26.30
N LYS A 458 -17.63 22.54 27.32
CA LYS A 458 -18.86 22.82 28.10
C LYS A 458 -19.94 23.42 27.19
N ASP A 459 -19.62 24.46 26.42
CA ASP A 459 -20.57 25.09 25.50
C ASP A 459 -21.13 24.10 24.49
N LEU A 460 -20.27 23.24 23.91
CA LEU A 460 -20.69 22.19 22.98
C LEU A 460 -21.62 21.18 23.64
N ASN A 461 -21.32 20.77 24.88
CA ASN A 461 -22.17 19.83 25.62
C ASN A 461 -23.51 20.48 26.00
N ASP A 462 -23.52 21.78 26.36
CA ASP A 462 -24.74 22.53 26.63
C ASP A 462 -25.66 22.62 25.38
N CYS A 463 -25.10 22.59 24.18
CA CYS A 463 -25.82 22.48 22.91
C CYS A 463 -26.16 21.03 22.51
N GLY A 464 -25.85 20.04 23.33
CA GLY A 464 -26.17 18.62 23.10
C GLY A 464 -25.11 17.82 22.31
N PHE A 465 -23.98 18.43 22.00
CA PHE A 465 -22.87 17.68 21.35
C PHE A 465 -22.07 16.90 22.38
N VAL A 466 -21.62 15.71 21.98
CA VAL A 466 -20.55 15.02 22.67
C VAL A 466 -19.22 15.62 22.21
N SER A 467 -18.39 16.06 23.15
CA SER A 467 -17.10 16.71 22.89
C SER A 467 -16.02 16.22 23.86
N GLY A 468 -14.80 16.73 23.74
CA GLY A 468 -13.68 16.36 24.63
C GLY A 468 -13.01 15.03 24.31
N GLN A 469 -13.25 14.45 23.15
CA GLN A 469 -12.66 13.20 22.73
C GLN A 469 -11.58 13.42 21.65
N ALA A 470 -10.44 12.79 21.85
CA ALA A 470 -9.35 12.86 20.88
C ALA A 470 -9.49 11.84 19.74
N TYR A 471 -9.00 12.22 18.58
CA TYR A 471 -8.99 11.38 17.39
C TYR A 471 -7.83 10.40 17.32
N ALA A 472 -7.31 9.94 18.36
CA ALA A 472 -6.15 9.06 18.32
C ALA A 472 -6.36 7.76 17.51
N LYS A 473 -5.88 6.66 17.98
CA LYS A 473 -5.99 5.34 17.35
C LYS A 473 -7.26 4.59 17.82
N GLY A 474 -8.32 5.30 18.20
CA GLY A 474 -9.59 4.73 18.68
C GLY A 474 -10.64 4.55 17.59
N LEU A 475 -11.89 4.29 18.07
CA LEU A 475 -13.08 4.19 17.24
C LEU A 475 -13.38 5.53 16.55
N ARG A 476 -13.68 5.48 15.27
CA ARG A 476 -13.98 6.66 14.46
C ARG A 476 -15.49 6.84 14.27
N THR A 477 -15.89 8.05 13.86
CA THR A 477 -17.23 8.32 13.36
C THR A 477 -17.59 7.34 12.25
N VAL A 478 -18.81 6.83 12.23
CA VAL A 478 -19.32 6.00 11.15
C VAL A 478 -19.59 6.89 9.93
N LYS A 479 -18.94 6.59 8.82
CA LYS A 479 -19.14 7.34 7.56
C LYS A 479 -20.37 6.78 6.85
N THR A 480 -21.27 7.65 6.39
CA THR A 480 -22.49 7.28 5.66
C THR A 480 -22.56 7.93 4.28
N CYS A 481 -23.38 7.40 3.40
CA CYS A 481 -23.88 8.13 2.24
C CYS A 481 -25.34 8.54 2.48
N VAL A 482 -25.96 9.24 1.55
CA VAL A 482 -27.34 9.78 1.73
C VAL A 482 -28.45 8.70 1.65
N GLY A 483 -28.11 7.44 1.34
CA GLY A 483 -29.03 6.30 1.38
C GLY A 483 -30.26 6.43 0.47
N ASN A 484 -31.23 5.54 0.67
CA ASN A 484 -32.45 5.49 -0.15
C ASN A 484 -33.40 6.66 0.12
N THR A 485 -33.25 7.36 1.23
CA THR A 485 -34.10 8.52 1.56
C THR A 485 -33.96 9.66 0.55
N PHE A 486 -32.74 9.96 0.10
CA PHE A 486 -32.47 11.08 -0.80
C PHE A 486 -31.77 10.68 -2.11
N CYS A 487 -31.23 9.48 -2.22
CA CYS A 487 -30.53 9.01 -3.42
C CYS A 487 -31.40 8.08 -4.24
N ARG A 488 -31.66 8.41 -5.49
CA ARG A 488 -32.42 7.57 -6.44
C ARG A 488 -31.84 6.17 -6.67
N PHE A 489 -30.58 5.96 -6.31
CA PHE A 489 -29.88 4.67 -6.46
C PHE A 489 -29.72 3.93 -5.13
N GLY A 490 -30.11 4.56 -4.01
CA GLY A 490 -30.03 3.93 -2.70
C GLY A 490 -30.99 2.77 -2.58
N THR A 491 -30.51 1.64 -2.09
CA THR A 491 -31.32 0.45 -1.80
C THR A 491 -31.72 0.41 -0.32
N GLN A 492 -30.84 0.92 0.56
CA GLN A 492 -31.04 0.89 2.00
C GLN A 492 -30.82 2.27 2.65
N ASP A 493 -31.39 2.49 3.85
CA ASP A 493 -31.20 3.71 4.65
C ASP A 493 -29.87 3.67 5.40
N SER A 494 -28.82 4.07 4.69
CA SER A 494 -27.47 4.12 5.27
C SER A 494 -27.26 5.21 6.32
N MET A 495 -28.04 6.30 6.27
CA MET A 495 -27.91 7.38 7.24
C MET A 495 -28.37 6.93 8.64
N ASN A 496 -29.59 6.43 8.73
CA ASN A 496 -30.13 5.96 9.99
C ASN A 496 -29.33 4.76 10.52
N MET A 497 -29.01 3.80 9.65
CA MET A 497 -28.17 2.65 10.01
C MET A 497 -26.82 3.09 10.58
N GLY A 498 -26.15 4.06 9.95
CA GLY A 498 -24.87 4.58 10.44
C GLY A 498 -24.96 5.26 11.80
N VAL A 499 -26.03 6.02 12.05
CA VAL A 499 -26.30 6.65 13.37
C VAL A 499 -26.50 5.57 14.44
N ILE A 500 -27.31 4.54 14.15
CA ILE A 500 -27.57 3.44 15.10
C ILE A 500 -26.28 2.71 15.44
N ILE A 501 -25.50 2.31 14.43
CA ILE A 501 -24.23 1.58 14.63
C ILE A 501 -23.24 2.46 15.40
N GLU A 502 -23.14 3.76 15.09
CA GLU A 502 -22.23 4.65 15.80
C GLU A 502 -22.61 4.79 17.27
N LYS A 503 -23.89 4.97 17.58
CA LYS A 503 -24.38 5.02 18.97
C LYS A 503 -24.19 3.69 19.69
N MET A 504 -24.45 2.57 19.02
CA MET A 504 -24.26 1.23 19.57
C MET A 504 -22.80 0.93 19.94
N THR A 505 -21.85 1.40 19.13
CA THR A 505 -20.43 1.16 19.33
C THR A 505 -19.70 2.27 20.10
N TRP A 506 -20.40 3.35 20.43
CA TRP A 506 -19.84 4.49 21.15
C TRP A 506 -19.27 4.10 22.52
N GLY A 507 -18.08 4.63 22.84
CA GLY A 507 -17.36 4.27 24.07
C GLY A 507 -16.55 2.98 23.99
N SER A 508 -16.71 2.17 22.95
CA SER A 508 -15.92 0.95 22.78
C SER A 508 -14.45 1.25 22.59
N TRP A 509 -13.62 0.42 23.17
CA TRP A 509 -12.18 0.39 22.96
C TRP A 509 -11.78 -0.77 22.05
N THR A 510 -10.69 -0.64 21.31
CA THR A 510 -10.18 -1.62 20.34
C THR A 510 -8.65 -1.64 20.37
N PRO A 511 -8.00 -2.71 19.89
CA PRO A 511 -6.53 -2.80 19.90
C PRO A 511 -5.86 -1.67 19.14
N HIS A 512 -6.51 -1.18 18.08
CA HIS A 512 -6.06 -0.06 17.27
C HIS A 512 -7.24 0.76 16.79
N LYS A 513 -7.03 1.83 16.02
CA LYS A 513 -8.14 2.61 15.43
C LYS A 513 -9.04 1.71 14.60
N TYR A 514 -10.32 1.93 14.70
CA TYR A 514 -11.35 1.18 14.03
C TYR A 514 -12.28 2.12 13.26
N LYS A 515 -12.49 1.85 11.98
CA LYS A 515 -13.30 2.67 11.08
C LYS A 515 -14.45 1.85 10.54
N ILE A 516 -15.66 2.41 10.61
CA ILE A 516 -16.86 1.83 10.05
C ILE A 516 -17.39 2.77 8.96
N ALA A 517 -17.99 2.21 7.91
CA ALA A 517 -18.78 2.97 6.95
C ALA A 517 -19.99 2.17 6.47
N VAL A 518 -21.08 2.89 6.18
CA VAL A 518 -22.32 2.34 5.67
C VAL A 518 -22.65 3.01 4.33
N SER A 519 -22.63 2.24 3.26
CA SER A 519 -23.07 2.65 1.92
C SER A 519 -24.46 2.09 1.64
N GLY A 520 -25.39 2.93 1.23
CA GLY A 520 -26.78 2.55 0.98
C GLY A 520 -27.00 1.78 -0.33
N CYS A 521 -25.97 1.50 -1.10
CA CYS A 521 -26.01 0.68 -2.31
C CYS A 521 -24.58 0.26 -2.75
N PRO A 522 -24.44 -0.67 -3.71
CA PRO A 522 -23.12 -1.15 -4.21
C PRO A 522 -22.22 -0.10 -4.84
N ARG A 523 -22.70 1.12 -5.12
CA ARG A 523 -21.84 2.24 -5.57
C ARG A 523 -20.82 2.70 -4.54
N ASN A 524 -20.98 2.27 -3.29
CA ASN A 524 -19.99 2.42 -2.24
C ASN A 524 -19.52 3.86 -1.96
N CYS A 525 -20.42 4.84 -2.04
CA CYS A 525 -20.08 6.27 -1.86
C CYS A 525 -19.51 6.61 -0.47
N ALA A 526 -19.80 5.82 0.57
CA ALA A 526 -19.18 5.96 1.88
C ALA A 526 -17.81 5.28 2.02
N GLU A 527 -17.28 4.68 0.93
CA GLU A 527 -15.97 3.99 0.91
C GLU A 527 -15.92 2.81 1.91
N ALA A 528 -17.01 2.03 2.01
CA ALA A 528 -17.10 0.89 2.91
C ALA A 528 -16.01 -0.16 2.64
N THR A 529 -15.63 -0.36 1.37
CA THR A 529 -14.64 -1.37 0.95
C THR A 529 -13.17 -1.06 1.30
N ILE A 530 -12.89 0.03 2.04
CA ILE A 530 -11.56 0.34 2.57
C ILE A 530 -11.59 0.66 4.08
N LYS A 531 -12.60 0.13 4.79
CA LYS A 531 -12.76 0.32 6.23
C LYS A 531 -12.48 -0.97 7.00
N ASP A 532 -12.24 -0.83 8.28
CA ASP A 532 -12.06 -1.98 9.18
C ASP A 532 -13.32 -2.86 9.20
N PHE A 533 -14.50 -2.20 9.11
CA PHE A 533 -15.81 -2.83 8.96
C PHE A 533 -16.66 -2.00 7.98
N GLY A 534 -17.00 -2.58 6.86
CA GLY A 534 -17.77 -1.95 5.79
C GLY A 534 -19.13 -2.61 5.63
N ILE A 535 -20.15 -1.80 5.44
CA ILE A 535 -21.55 -2.24 5.26
C ILE A 535 -22.05 -1.65 3.95
N ILE A 536 -22.62 -2.49 3.11
CA ILE A 536 -23.14 -2.10 1.80
C ILE A 536 -24.57 -2.59 1.66
N GLY A 537 -25.50 -1.66 1.45
CA GLY A 537 -26.90 -1.97 1.20
C GLY A 537 -27.09 -2.65 -0.17
N VAL A 538 -27.90 -3.72 -0.17
CA VAL A 538 -28.38 -4.42 -1.37
C VAL A 538 -29.89 -4.57 -1.28
N ASP A 539 -30.58 -4.91 -2.37
CA ASP A 539 -32.05 -4.99 -2.38
C ASP A 539 -32.62 -5.95 -1.31
N SER A 540 -31.85 -6.97 -0.95
CA SER A 540 -32.25 -8.01 -0.01
C SER A 540 -31.52 -7.96 1.33
N GLY A 541 -31.10 -6.75 1.80
CA GLY A 541 -30.44 -6.57 3.10
C GLY A 541 -29.07 -5.88 2.99
N TRP A 542 -28.07 -6.41 3.68
CA TRP A 542 -26.76 -5.80 3.84
C TRP A 542 -25.63 -6.77 3.57
N GLU A 543 -24.63 -6.34 2.83
CA GLU A 543 -23.34 -7.02 2.72
C GLU A 543 -22.37 -6.50 3.78
N ILE A 544 -21.70 -7.42 4.45
CA ILE A 544 -20.67 -7.13 5.46
C ILE A 544 -19.30 -7.39 4.86
N HIS A 545 -18.46 -6.39 4.93
CA HIS A 545 -17.08 -6.39 4.43
C HIS A 545 -16.11 -6.06 5.57
N VAL A 546 -14.97 -6.76 5.64
CA VAL A 546 -14.05 -6.65 6.79
C VAL A 546 -12.60 -6.43 6.36
N ALA A 547 -11.77 -5.95 7.29
CA ALA A 547 -10.33 -5.84 7.16
C ALA A 547 -9.80 -4.91 6.07
N GLY A 548 -10.54 -3.86 5.72
CA GLY A 548 -10.04 -2.82 4.84
C GLY A 548 -9.04 -1.87 5.52
N ASN A 549 -8.20 -1.24 4.73
CA ASN A 549 -7.28 -0.22 5.20
C ASN A 549 -7.16 0.94 4.19
N GLY A 550 -7.73 2.09 4.51
CA GLY A 550 -7.51 3.34 3.79
C GLY A 550 -6.37 4.14 4.43
N GLY A 551 -5.17 3.63 4.41
CA GLY A 551 -3.95 4.24 4.95
C GLY A 551 -2.80 4.24 3.94
N ILE A 552 -1.55 4.30 4.40
CA ILE A 552 -0.34 4.29 3.54
C ILE A 552 -0.35 3.04 2.65
N LYS A 553 -0.62 1.86 3.21
CA LYS A 553 -0.83 0.63 2.46
C LYS A 553 -2.34 0.41 2.34
N VAL A 554 -2.91 0.72 1.18
CA VAL A 554 -4.33 0.53 0.93
C VAL A 554 -4.62 -0.97 0.80
N ARG A 555 -5.65 -1.43 1.52
CA ARG A 555 -6.21 -2.78 1.39
C ARG A 555 -7.71 -2.70 1.17
N VAL A 556 -8.19 -3.37 0.15
CA VAL A 556 -9.63 -3.58 -0.06
C VAL A 556 -10.12 -4.61 0.96
N THR A 557 -11.36 -4.45 1.42
CA THR A 557 -12.01 -5.38 2.35
C THR A 557 -12.23 -6.75 1.74
N ASP A 558 -12.26 -7.77 2.59
CA ASP A 558 -12.80 -9.08 2.24
C ASP A 558 -14.31 -9.12 2.48
N PHE A 559 -15.03 -9.78 1.60
CA PHE A 559 -16.44 -10.08 1.81
C PHE A 559 -16.61 -11.14 2.92
N LEU A 560 -17.31 -10.78 3.98
CA LEU A 560 -17.61 -11.70 5.08
C LEU A 560 -18.90 -12.49 4.78
N CYS A 561 -20.03 -11.81 4.75
CA CYS A 561 -21.35 -12.41 4.51
C CYS A 561 -22.36 -11.36 4.06
N LYS A 562 -23.54 -11.85 3.69
CA LYS A 562 -24.76 -11.07 3.50
C LYS A 562 -25.75 -11.43 4.59
N VAL A 563 -26.45 -10.43 5.13
CA VAL A 563 -27.52 -10.56 6.11
C VAL A 563 -28.79 -9.92 5.57
N GLU A 564 -29.96 -10.41 6.01
CA GLU A 564 -31.25 -9.98 5.47
C GLU A 564 -31.95 -8.94 6.39
N THR A 565 -31.63 -8.97 7.69
CA THR A 565 -32.25 -8.08 8.67
C THR A 565 -31.23 -7.15 9.35
N ASP A 566 -31.74 -6.06 9.92
CA ASP A 566 -30.93 -5.12 10.70
C ASP A 566 -30.44 -5.75 12.02
N GLU A 567 -31.24 -6.65 12.61
CA GLU A 567 -30.89 -7.39 13.83
C GLU A 567 -29.68 -8.30 13.60
N GLU A 568 -29.65 -9.02 12.48
CA GLU A 568 -28.50 -9.83 12.09
C GLU A 568 -27.26 -8.94 11.88
N LEU A 569 -27.41 -7.80 11.20
CA LEU A 569 -26.32 -6.85 11.00
C LEU A 569 -25.76 -6.36 12.34
N PHE A 570 -26.60 -6.05 13.31
CA PHE A 570 -26.16 -5.62 14.65
C PHE A 570 -25.43 -6.75 15.38
N GLU A 571 -25.93 -7.97 15.30
CA GLU A 571 -25.27 -9.13 15.91
C GLU A 571 -23.87 -9.35 15.32
N TYR A 572 -23.75 -9.36 14.00
CA TYR A 572 -22.44 -9.50 13.33
C TYR A 572 -21.49 -8.32 13.63
N THR A 573 -22.00 -7.10 13.70
CA THR A 573 -21.21 -5.91 14.02
C THR A 573 -20.59 -6.02 15.42
N LYS A 574 -21.41 -6.38 16.42
CA LYS A 574 -21.00 -6.59 17.83
C LYS A 574 -20.01 -7.75 17.92
N ALA A 575 -20.37 -8.90 17.36
CA ALA A 575 -19.57 -10.11 17.44
C ALA A 575 -18.19 -9.93 16.78
N TYR A 576 -18.12 -9.37 15.59
CA TYR A 576 -16.87 -9.13 14.91
C TYR A 576 -15.95 -8.15 15.66
N MET A 577 -16.53 -7.07 16.20
CA MET A 577 -15.76 -6.09 16.95
C MET A 577 -15.22 -6.67 18.26
N GLN A 578 -16.00 -7.49 18.96
CA GLN A 578 -15.58 -8.16 20.19
C GLN A 578 -14.54 -9.25 19.90
N PHE A 579 -14.76 -10.07 18.87
CA PHE A 579 -13.80 -11.09 18.46
C PHE A 579 -12.45 -10.48 18.08
N TYR A 580 -12.46 -9.41 17.28
CA TYR A 580 -11.25 -8.65 16.96
C TYR A 580 -10.57 -8.10 18.23
N ARG A 581 -11.34 -7.60 19.20
CA ARG A 581 -10.84 -7.10 20.48
C ARG A 581 -10.11 -8.20 21.28
N GLU A 582 -10.68 -9.40 21.30
CA GLU A 582 -10.14 -10.50 22.09
C GLU A 582 -8.99 -11.25 21.39
N ASP A 583 -9.03 -11.40 20.08
CA ASP A 583 -8.05 -12.20 19.34
C ASP A 583 -6.82 -11.39 18.88
N ALA A 584 -7.02 -10.14 18.44
CA ALA A 584 -5.95 -9.33 17.86
C ALA A 584 -4.90 -8.89 18.89
N TYR A 585 -3.69 -8.61 18.41
CA TYR A 585 -2.64 -8.03 19.23
C TYR A 585 -2.83 -6.53 19.43
N TYR A 586 -2.38 -6.02 20.57
CA TYR A 586 -2.41 -4.58 20.83
C TYR A 586 -1.64 -3.80 19.77
N LEU A 587 -2.25 -2.78 19.18
CA LEU A 587 -1.82 -2.00 18.01
C LEU A 587 -1.87 -2.72 16.67
N GLU A 588 -2.42 -3.90 16.59
CA GLU A 588 -2.69 -4.60 15.33
C GLU A 588 -4.00 -4.09 14.70
N ARG A 589 -3.97 -3.70 13.43
CA ARG A 589 -5.16 -3.32 12.64
C ARG A 589 -5.88 -4.57 12.14
N THR A 590 -7.19 -4.46 11.92
CA THR A 590 -8.01 -5.56 11.34
C THR A 590 -7.42 -6.13 10.06
N ALA A 591 -6.83 -5.29 9.21
CA ALA A 591 -6.15 -5.72 7.99
C ALA A 591 -4.96 -6.66 8.27
N HIS A 592 -4.08 -6.29 9.22
CA HIS A 592 -2.94 -7.11 9.59
C HIS A 592 -3.36 -8.35 10.41
N TRP A 593 -4.39 -8.20 11.24
CA TRP A 593 -4.96 -9.31 11.98
C TRP A 593 -5.48 -10.40 11.05
N ILE A 594 -6.30 -10.06 10.05
CA ILE A 594 -6.78 -11.05 9.05
C ILE A 594 -5.63 -11.60 8.19
N GLU A 595 -4.61 -10.80 7.85
CA GLU A 595 -3.40 -11.28 7.17
C GLU A 595 -2.65 -12.33 8.01
N ARG A 596 -2.65 -12.20 9.35
CA ARG A 596 -2.02 -13.15 10.30
C ARG A 596 -2.84 -14.42 10.53
N VAL A 597 -4.14 -14.28 10.81
CA VAL A 597 -4.98 -15.42 11.22
C VAL A 597 -5.71 -16.11 10.05
N GLY A 598 -5.83 -15.42 8.92
CA GLY A 598 -6.57 -15.88 7.74
C GLY A 598 -8.07 -15.55 7.81
N LEU A 599 -8.63 -15.17 6.65
CA LEU A 599 -10.07 -14.87 6.55
C LEU A 599 -10.96 -16.08 6.89
N GLN A 600 -10.51 -17.27 6.56
CA GLN A 600 -11.31 -18.49 6.82
C GLN A 600 -11.51 -18.72 8.32
N TYR A 601 -10.48 -18.52 9.13
CA TYR A 601 -10.59 -18.59 10.60
C TYR A 601 -11.63 -17.61 11.15
N VAL A 602 -11.64 -16.38 10.63
CA VAL A 602 -12.65 -15.37 11.03
C VAL A 602 -14.05 -15.79 10.59
N LYS A 603 -14.19 -16.35 9.40
CA LYS A 603 -15.48 -16.90 8.91
C LYS A 603 -15.96 -18.07 9.75
N ASP A 604 -15.09 -18.98 10.12
CA ASP A 604 -15.43 -20.15 10.95
C ASP A 604 -15.98 -19.73 12.32
N VAL A 605 -15.44 -18.65 12.90
CA VAL A 605 -15.96 -18.10 14.16
C VAL A 605 -17.27 -17.34 13.94
N MET A 606 -17.36 -16.50 12.91
CA MET A 606 -18.53 -15.66 12.67
C MET A 606 -19.74 -16.44 12.18
N PHE A 607 -19.55 -17.55 11.48
CA PHE A 607 -20.65 -18.41 11.00
C PHE A 607 -21.09 -19.46 12.02
N ASP A 608 -20.27 -19.73 13.03
CA ASP A 608 -20.69 -20.52 14.20
C ASP A 608 -21.64 -19.68 15.04
N LYS A 609 -22.90 -20.06 15.11
CA LYS A 609 -23.96 -19.30 15.78
C LYS A 609 -23.67 -19.14 17.28
N GLU A 610 -23.21 -20.18 17.95
CA GLU A 610 -22.96 -20.15 19.39
C GLU A 610 -21.81 -19.18 19.72
N LYS A 611 -20.72 -19.22 18.96
CA LYS A 611 -19.58 -18.31 19.11
C LYS A 611 -19.98 -16.88 18.80
N ARG A 612 -20.70 -16.65 17.71
CA ARG A 612 -21.15 -15.32 17.33
C ARG A 612 -22.06 -14.70 18.39
N GLU A 613 -23.04 -15.43 18.88
CA GLU A 613 -23.91 -14.97 19.98
C GLU A 613 -23.11 -14.72 21.27
N HIS A 614 -22.11 -15.56 21.57
CA HIS A 614 -21.20 -15.34 22.71
C HIS A 614 -20.48 -13.99 22.59
N TYR A 615 -19.83 -13.71 21.47
CA TYR A 615 -19.13 -12.46 21.27
C TYR A 615 -20.07 -11.25 21.23
N ALA A 616 -21.27 -11.39 20.68
CA ALA A 616 -22.25 -10.30 20.69
C ALA A 616 -22.70 -9.97 22.12
N ARG A 617 -22.94 -10.98 22.97
CA ARG A 617 -23.26 -10.77 24.39
C ARG A 617 -22.10 -10.15 25.17
N ALA A 618 -20.88 -10.65 24.97
CA ALA A 618 -19.69 -10.09 25.61
C ALA A 618 -19.46 -8.62 25.21
N PHE A 619 -19.76 -8.26 23.96
CA PHE A 619 -19.76 -6.86 23.53
C PHE A 619 -20.77 -6.02 24.34
N ASP A 620 -22.02 -6.47 24.44
CA ASP A 620 -23.07 -5.73 25.16
C ASP A 620 -22.74 -5.58 26.66
N GLU A 621 -22.11 -6.60 27.27
CA GLU A 621 -21.64 -6.53 28.66
C GLU A 621 -20.52 -5.48 28.82
N SER A 622 -19.56 -5.46 27.89
CA SER A 622 -18.47 -4.47 27.91
C SER A 622 -18.95 -3.02 27.74
N GLN A 623 -20.08 -2.80 27.06
CA GLN A 623 -20.65 -1.47 26.90
C GLN A 623 -21.36 -0.96 28.17
N LYS A 624 -21.87 -1.84 29.03
CA LYS A 624 -22.46 -1.45 30.30
C LYS A 624 -21.45 -0.88 31.30
N SER A 625 -20.20 -1.36 31.22
CA SER A 625 -19.13 -0.83 32.07
C SER A 625 -18.51 0.47 31.55
N ALA A 626 -18.74 0.81 30.26
CA ALA A 626 -18.23 2.02 29.63
C ALA A 626 -19.15 3.24 29.74
N GLN A 627 -20.41 3.04 30.13
CA GLN A 627 -21.41 4.09 30.42
C GLN A 627 -21.41 4.47 31.90
#